data_95df13fe584b6c02ea24030903b4bd72
#
_entry.id   95df13fe584b6c02ea24030903b4bd72
#
_cell.length_a   1.000
_cell.length_b   1.000
_cell.length_c   1.000
_cell.angle_alpha   90.00
_cell.angle_beta   90.00
_cell.angle_gamma   90.00
#
_symmetry.space_group_name_H-M   'P 1'
#
loop_
_entity.id
_entity.type
_entity.pdbx_description
1 polymer ?
#
loop_
_entity_poly.entity_id
_entity_poly.type
_entity_poly.pdbx_seq_one_letter_code
_entity_poly.pdbx_strand_id
1 'polypeptide(L)'
;KARALLEQAGWQQLEGQPWRQKAGQPLAIELAFIGTDALAKSMAEIIQANLRQVGVQVTLVGEEESSIYARQREGRFGMIFNRTWGAPYDPHAFLSSMRVPSHADYQAQRGLPDKALIDKEISEVLTTGDEAQRRKLYHDVLTRLHQDAVYLPISYVSLMSVARQEVGEIPFAPVTSEIPFDQITPQSQIGRAVQQE
;
A
#
# COMPACT_ATOMS: atom_id res chain seq x y z
N LYS A 1 -14.89 -9.44 -15.75
CA LYS A 1 -14.18 -10.38 -14.87
C LYS A 1 -14.65 -10.24 -13.42
N ALA A 2 -14.60 -9.05 -12.76
CA ALA A 2 -14.95 -8.86 -11.34
C ALA A 2 -16.37 -9.37 -11.02
N ARG A 3 -17.39 -9.00 -11.82
CA ARG A 3 -18.77 -9.45 -11.60
C ARG A 3 -18.88 -10.98 -11.61
N ALA A 4 -18.26 -11.64 -12.58
CA ALA A 4 -18.28 -13.11 -12.67
C ALA A 4 -17.62 -13.78 -11.45
N LEU A 5 -16.50 -13.23 -10.96
CA LEU A 5 -15.85 -13.76 -9.75
C LEU A 5 -16.72 -13.58 -8.50
N LEU A 6 -17.39 -12.44 -8.37
CA LEU A 6 -18.32 -12.20 -7.27
C LEU A 6 -19.52 -13.18 -7.32
N GLU A 7 -20.05 -13.45 -8.50
CA GLU A 7 -21.13 -14.42 -8.71
C GLU A 7 -20.67 -15.85 -8.38
N GLN A 8 -19.51 -16.25 -8.84
CA GLN A 8 -18.89 -17.54 -8.50
C GLN A 8 -18.66 -17.70 -7.00
N ALA A 9 -18.33 -16.61 -6.30
CA ALA A 9 -18.19 -16.58 -4.84
C ALA A 9 -19.54 -16.55 -4.09
N GLY A 10 -20.66 -16.53 -4.81
CA GLY A 10 -22.01 -16.52 -4.25
C GLY A 10 -22.56 -15.14 -3.91
N TRP A 11 -21.89 -14.06 -4.31
CA TRP A 11 -22.36 -12.69 -4.14
C TRP A 11 -23.28 -12.28 -5.32
N GLN A 12 -24.59 -12.33 -5.11
CA GLN A 12 -25.59 -12.10 -6.15
C GLN A 12 -26.06 -10.65 -6.18
N GLN A 13 -26.27 -10.12 -7.38
CA GLN A 13 -26.93 -8.84 -7.59
C GLN A 13 -28.42 -9.09 -7.80
N LEU A 14 -29.23 -8.72 -6.82
CA LEU A 14 -30.68 -8.85 -6.92
C LEU A 14 -31.27 -7.66 -7.68
N GLU A 15 -32.36 -7.90 -8.39
CA GLU A 15 -33.07 -6.85 -9.13
C GLU A 15 -33.54 -5.73 -8.18
N GLY A 16 -33.32 -4.48 -8.57
CA GLY A 16 -33.67 -3.31 -7.76
C GLY A 16 -32.77 -3.06 -6.55
N GLN A 17 -31.79 -3.91 -6.27
CA GLN A 17 -30.84 -3.73 -5.16
C GLN A 17 -29.51 -3.15 -5.65
N PRO A 18 -28.99 -2.08 -5.02
CA PRO A 18 -27.73 -1.46 -5.43
C PRO A 18 -26.51 -2.33 -5.08
N TRP A 19 -26.63 -3.17 -4.04
CA TRP A 19 -25.53 -3.94 -3.48
C TRP A 19 -25.72 -5.44 -3.66
N ARG A 20 -24.60 -6.13 -3.93
CA ARG A 20 -24.60 -7.59 -3.94
C ARG A 20 -24.86 -8.14 -2.56
N GLN A 21 -25.47 -9.32 -2.51
CA GLN A 21 -25.83 -9.99 -1.27
C GLN A 21 -25.44 -11.46 -1.31
N LYS A 22 -25.11 -11.99 -0.15
CA LYS A 22 -24.89 -13.42 0.09
C LYS A 22 -25.56 -13.80 1.41
N ALA A 23 -26.43 -14.81 1.40
CA ALA A 23 -27.22 -15.22 2.56
C ALA A 23 -27.96 -14.03 3.23
N GLY A 24 -28.52 -13.11 2.44
CA GLY A 24 -29.24 -11.94 2.93
C GLY A 24 -28.37 -10.80 3.47
N GLN A 25 -27.06 -10.95 3.47
CA GLN A 25 -26.13 -9.92 3.93
C GLN A 25 -25.53 -9.15 2.75
N PRO A 26 -25.54 -7.82 2.77
CA PRO A 26 -24.93 -7.01 1.70
C PRO A 26 -23.41 -7.15 1.72
N LEU A 27 -22.80 -7.06 0.53
CA LEU A 27 -21.35 -6.99 0.39
C LEU A 27 -20.89 -5.58 0.76
N ALA A 28 -20.60 -5.39 2.04
CA ALA A 28 -20.15 -4.12 2.60
C ALA A 28 -18.76 -4.25 3.23
N ILE A 29 -17.92 -3.25 2.98
CA ILE A 29 -16.53 -3.22 3.50
C ILE A 29 -16.15 -1.78 3.85
N GLU A 30 -15.36 -1.62 4.91
CA GLU A 30 -14.75 -0.33 5.26
C GLU A 30 -13.40 -0.17 4.57
N LEU A 31 -13.10 1.04 4.08
CA LEU A 31 -11.78 1.46 3.64
C LEU A 31 -11.27 2.57 4.57
N ALA A 32 -10.28 2.24 5.38
CA ALA A 32 -9.70 3.14 6.36
C ALA A 32 -8.47 3.87 5.80
N PHE A 33 -8.33 5.14 6.13
CA PHE A 33 -7.20 5.98 5.72
C PHE A 33 -7.01 7.15 6.68
N ILE A 34 -5.81 7.76 6.66
CA ILE A 34 -5.53 8.97 7.43
C ILE A 34 -6.30 10.13 6.79
N GLY A 35 -7.24 10.71 7.53
CA GLY A 35 -8.18 11.72 7.02
C GLY A 35 -7.53 13.00 6.51
N THR A 36 -6.35 13.33 6.98
CA THR A 36 -5.54 14.49 6.52
C THR A 36 -4.69 14.19 5.28
N ASP A 37 -4.58 12.92 4.86
CA ASP A 37 -3.88 12.54 3.63
C ASP A 37 -4.81 12.73 2.42
N ALA A 38 -4.66 13.86 1.73
CA ALA A 38 -5.49 14.21 0.57
C ALA A 38 -5.35 13.21 -0.59
N LEU A 39 -4.16 12.61 -0.77
CA LEU A 39 -3.94 11.62 -1.81
C LEU A 39 -4.67 10.31 -1.47
N ALA A 40 -4.54 9.83 -0.24
CA ALA A 40 -5.25 8.64 0.22
C ALA A 40 -6.77 8.83 0.14
N LYS A 41 -7.28 10.00 0.51
CA LYS A 41 -8.71 10.34 0.37
C LYS A 41 -9.18 10.25 -1.08
N SER A 42 -8.45 10.88 -2.00
CA SER A 42 -8.80 10.87 -3.43
C SER A 42 -8.79 9.44 -4.01
N MET A 43 -7.79 8.65 -3.66
CA MET A 43 -7.74 7.24 -4.06
C MET A 43 -8.89 6.44 -3.46
N ALA A 44 -9.24 6.66 -2.20
CA ALA A 44 -10.34 5.97 -1.54
C ALA A 44 -11.69 6.26 -2.22
N GLU A 45 -11.93 7.51 -2.61
CA GLU A 45 -13.15 7.90 -3.34
C GLU A 45 -13.23 7.22 -4.72
N ILE A 46 -12.12 7.11 -5.44
CA ILE A 46 -12.06 6.39 -6.73
C ILE A 46 -12.31 4.90 -6.53
N ILE A 47 -11.70 4.28 -5.53
CA ILE A 47 -11.91 2.86 -5.21
C ILE A 47 -13.38 2.61 -4.84
N GLN A 48 -13.96 3.45 -4.00
CA GLN A 48 -15.37 3.37 -3.64
C GLN A 48 -16.27 3.44 -4.88
N ALA A 49 -16.03 4.41 -5.78
CA ALA A 49 -16.81 4.59 -7.00
C ALA A 49 -16.70 3.37 -7.93
N ASN A 50 -15.50 2.82 -8.09
CA ASN A 50 -15.27 1.63 -8.93
C ASN A 50 -15.93 0.38 -8.34
N LEU A 51 -15.81 0.15 -7.04
CA LEU A 51 -16.41 -1.00 -6.36
C LEU A 51 -17.95 -0.92 -6.35
N ARG A 52 -18.51 0.29 -6.26
CA ARG A 52 -19.96 0.52 -6.42
C ARG A 52 -20.49 0.02 -7.76
N GLN A 53 -19.72 0.16 -8.84
CA GLN A 53 -20.14 -0.29 -10.19
C GLN A 53 -20.30 -1.82 -10.29
N VAL A 54 -19.71 -2.56 -9.38
CA VAL A 54 -19.82 -4.01 -9.30
C VAL A 54 -20.66 -4.50 -8.11
N GLY A 55 -21.37 -3.56 -7.44
CA GLY A 55 -22.29 -3.87 -6.37
C GLY A 55 -21.68 -4.07 -4.99
N VAL A 56 -20.48 -3.54 -4.74
CA VAL A 56 -19.82 -3.55 -3.43
C VAL A 56 -20.06 -2.22 -2.73
N GLN A 57 -20.57 -2.26 -1.51
CA GLN A 57 -20.73 -1.08 -0.66
C GLN A 57 -19.43 -0.80 0.09
N VAL A 58 -18.79 0.32 -0.20
CA VAL A 58 -17.58 0.75 0.52
C VAL A 58 -17.91 1.94 1.40
N THR A 59 -17.61 1.83 2.69
CA THR A 59 -17.68 2.94 3.64
C THR A 59 -16.28 3.52 3.83
N LEU A 60 -16.12 4.81 3.54
CA LEU A 60 -14.86 5.51 3.72
C LEU A 60 -14.70 5.95 5.19
N VAL A 61 -13.58 5.58 5.80
CA VAL A 61 -13.28 5.86 7.22
C VAL A 61 -11.98 6.65 7.29
N GLY A 62 -12.12 7.99 7.24
CA GLY A 62 -11.00 8.93 7.43
C GLY A 62 -10.88 9.30 8.90
N GLU A 63 -9.81 8.88 9.56
CA GLU A 63 -9.55 9.14 10.97
C GLU A 63 -8.19 9.83 11.15
N GLU A 64 -7.91 10.25 12.38
CA GLU A 64 -6.59 10.72 12.76
C GLU A 64 -5.55 9.59 12.64
N GLU A 65 -4.31 9.95 12.39
CA GLU A 65 -3.20 9.02 12.17
C GLU A 65 -3.04 8.01 13.30
N SER A 66 -3.14 8.46 14.55
CA SER A 66 -3.06 7.59 15.73
C SER A 66 -4.16 6.53 15.78
N SER A 67 -5.38 6.89 15.36
CA SER A 67 -6.52 5.98 15.26
C SER A 67 -6.33 4.96 14.15
N ILE A 68 -5.80 5.39 13.00
CA ILE A 68 -5.47 4.48 11.89
C ILE A 68 -4.39 3.47 12.31
N TYR A 69 -3.34 3.89 13.00
CA TYR A 69 -2.34 2.96 13.53
C TYR A 69 -2.92 2.00 14.59
N ALA A 70 -3.87 2.45 15.40
CA ALA A 70 -4.57 1.55 16.32
C ALA A 70 -5.37 0.48 15.56
N ARG A 71 -6.12 0.88 14.50
CA ARG A 71 -6.83 -0.06 13.63
C ARG A 71 -5.89 -1.07 13.00
N GLN A 72 -4.72 -0.65 12.53
CA GLN A 72 -3.70 -1.54 11.96
C GLN A 72 -3.23 -2.58 12.97
N ARG A 73 -2.85 -2.15 14.18
CA ARG A 73 -2.37 -3.07 15.23
C ARG A 73 -3.41 -4.08 15.68
N GLU A 74 -4.67 -3.68 15.69
CA GLU A 74 -5.79 -4.50 16.17
C GLU A 74 -6.48 -5.30 15.06
N GLY A 75 -6.12 -5.06 13.80
CA GLY A 75 -6.76 -5.68 12.63
C GLY A 75 -8.21 -5.24 12.45
N ARG A 76 -8.57 -4.03 12.89
CA ARG A 76 -9.92 -3.47 12.76
C ARG A 76 -10.09 -2.68 11.47
N PHE A 77 -10.01 -3.38 10.34
CA PHE A 77 -10.22 -2.80 9.02
C PHE A 77 -10.70 -3.88 8.04
N GLY A 78 -11.49 -3.47 7.07
CA GLY A 78 -11.80 -4.28 5.90
C GLY A 78 -10.74 -4.10 4.81
N MET A 79 -10.48 -2.85 4.46
CA MET A 79 -9.36 -2.41 3.62
C MET A 79 -8.66 -1.24 4.31
N ILE A 80 -7.36 -1.12 4.11
CA ILE A 80 -6.56 -0.01 4.64
C ILE A 80 -5.41 0.29 3.70
N PHE A 81 -5.06 1.57 3.56
CA PHE A 81 -3.85 1.93 2.83
C PHE A 81 -2.60 1.62 3.63
N ASN A 82 -1.62 1.05 2.95
CA ASN A 82 -0.28 0.84 3.48
C ASN A 82 0.76 1.22 2.43
N ARG A 83 1.96 1.54 2.87
CA ARG A 83 3.11 1.83 2.01
C ARG A 83 4.22 0.84 2.32
N THR A 84 4.91 0.37 1.30
CA THR A 84 6.16 -0.35 1.51
C THR A 84 7.21 0.60 2.07
N TRP A 85 8.08 0.09 2.91
CA TRP A 85 9.08 0.88 3.63
C TRP A 85 10.38 0.10 3.75
N GLY A 86 11.40 0.77 4.22
CA GLY A 86 12.73 0.21 4.43
C GLY A 86 13.70 0.59 3.32
N ALA A 87 14.81 1.20 3.73
CA ALA A 87 15.94 1.45 2.87
C ALA A 87 16.90 0.25 2.94
N PRO A 88 17.44 -0.18 1.81
CA PRO A 88 17.35 0.32 0.43
C PRO A 88 16.17 -0.25 -0.38
N TYR A 89 15.00 -0.40 0.19
CA TYR A 89 13.80 -1.00 -0.42
C TYR A 89 13.96 -2.49 -0.76
N ASP A 90 14.77 -3.18 0.00
CA ASP A 90 14.93 -4.63 -0.09
C ASP A 90 13.63 -5.32 0.37
N PRO A 91 13.17 -6.37 -0.33
CA PRO A 91 12.00 -7.16 0.08
C PRO A 91 12.10 -7.70 1.51
N HIS A 92 13.31 -7.88 2.04
CA HIS A 92 13.56 -8.34 3.40
C HIS A 92 12.88 -7.46 4.45
N ALA A 93 13.03 -6.13 4.37
CA ALA A 93 12.44 -5.20 5.32
C ALA A 93 10.91 -5.30 5.31
N PHE A 94 10.30 -5.36 4.12
CA PHE A 94 8.85 -5.47 3.96
C PHE A 94 8.31 -6.83 4.42
N LEU A 95 8.96 -7.94 4.04
CA LEU A 95 8.52 -9.26 4.46
C LEU A 95 8.66 -9.48 5.97
N SER A 96 9.66 -8.87 6.61
CA SER A 96 9.82 -8.97 8.07
C SER A 96 8.62 -8.43 8.83
N SER A 97 7.97 -7.37 8.33
CA SER A 97 6.77 -6.78 8.95
C SER A 97 5.57 -7.72 8.94
N MET A 98 5.49 -8.62 7.95
CA MET A 98 4.40 -9.59 7.82
C MET A 98 4.35 -10.62 8.97
N ARG A 99 5.43 -10.74 9.74
CA ARG A 99 5.53 -11.63 10.92
C ARG A 99 5.27 -10.91 12.24
N VAL A 100 5.12 -9.60 12.22
CA VAL A 100 4.91 -8.81 13.44
C VAL A 100 3.42 -8.57 13.66
N PRO A 101 2.78 -9.15 14.70
CA PRO A 101 1.34 -9.07 14.90
C PRO A 101 0.76 -7.66 15.00
N SER A 102 1.58 -6.68 15.39
CA SER A 102 1.17 -5.27 15.47
C SER A 102 1.21 -4.53 14.12
N HIS A 103 1.63 -5.17 13.04
CA HIS A 103 1.65 -4.58 11.71
C HIS A 103 0.39 -4.91 10.90
N ALA A 104 -0.05 -3.97 10.07
CA ALA A 104 -1.18 -4.14 9.17
C ALA A 104 -1.01 -5.34 8.24
N ASP A 105 0.21 -5.60 7.76
CA ASP A 105 0.54 -6.73 6.89
C ASP A 105 0.24 -8.08 7.53
N TYR A 106 0.64 -8.27 8.80
CA TYR A 106 0.29 -9.48 9.56
C TYR A 106 -1.23 -9.62 9.71
N GLN A 107 -1.89 -8.53 10.09
CA GLN A 107 -3.34 -8.53 10.33
C GLN A 107 -4.13 -8.80 9.04
N ALA A 108 -3.69 -8.25 7.90
CA ALA A 108 -4.31 -8.49 6.59
C ALA A 108 -4.23 -9.97 6.16
N GLN A 109 -3.21 -10.68 6.59
CA GLN A 109 -2.98 -12.09 6.26
C GLN A 109 -3.59 -13.07 7.27
N ARG A 110 -4.08 -12.58 8.40
CA ARG A 110 -4.50 -13.42 9.56
C ARG A 110 -5.57 -14.46 9.23
N GLY A 111 -6.43 -14.17 8.24
CA GLY A 111 -7.50 -15.07 7.82
C GLY A 111 -7.13 -16.03 6.68
N LEU A 112 -5.89 -16.01 6.19
CA LEU A 112 -5.49 -16.88 5.09
C LEU A 112 -5.34 -18.33 5.55
N PRO A 113 -5.83 -19.29 4.76
CA PRO A 113 -5.67 -20.72 5.07
C PRO A 113 -4.20 -21.13 5.24
N ASP A 114 -3.33 -20.56 4.41
CA ASP A 114 -1.91 -20.88 4.34
C ASP A 114 -1.02 -19.97 5.20
N LYS A 115 -1.60 -19.20 6.13
CA LYS A 115 -0.83 -18.24 6.95
C LYS A 115 0.39 -18.86 7.63
N ALA A 116 0.26 -20.07 8.18
CA ALA A 116 1.37 -20.76 8.82
C ALA A 116 2.51 -21.12 7.84
N LEU A 117 2.17 -21.48 6.61
CA LEU A 117 3.14 -21.75 5.54
C LEU A 117 3.84 -20.47 5.09
N ILE A 118 3.08 -19.39 4.91
CA ILE A 118 3.61 -18.07 4.57
C ILE A 118 4.63 -17.62 5.63
N ASP A 119 4.30 -17.73 6.91
CA ASP A 119 5.18 -17.35 8.02
C ASP A 119 6.47 -18.19 8.06
N LYS A 120 6.35 -19.49 7.75
CA LYS A 120 7.50 -20.38 7.62
C LYS A 120 8.40 -19.95 6.46
N GLU A 121 7.86 -19.75 5.27
CA GLU A 121 8.59 -19.32 4.08
C GLU A 121 9.27 -17.97 4.28
N ILE A 122 8.58 -17.01 4.92
CA ILE A 122 9.18 -15.72 5.31
C ILE A 122 10.35 -15.94 6.28
N SER A 123 10.22 -16.85 7.24
CA SER A 123 11.29 -17.15 8.19
C SER A 123 12.51 -17.72 7.48
N GLU A 124 12.31 -18.60 6.52
CA GLU A 124 13.38 -19.20 5.72
C GLU A 124 14.06 -18.14 4.87
N VAL A 125 13.31 -17.25 4.18
CA VAL A 125 13.88 -16.21 3.33
C VAL A 125 14.71 -15.19 4.13
N LEU A 126 14.29 -14.90 5.37
CA LEU A 126 15.02 -13.96 6.24
C LEU A 126 16.31 -14.53 6.81
N THR A 127 16.50 -15.86 6.77
CA THR A 127 17.63 -16.55 7.37
C THR A 127 18.54 -17.25 6.38
N THR A 128 18.10 -17.48 5.13
CA THR A 128 18.93 -18.15 4.12
C THR A 128 20.00 -17.23 3.53
N GLY A 129 21.23 -17.72 3.44
CA GLY A 129 22.34 -17.05 2.77
C GLY A 129 22.46 -17.40 1.28
N ASP A 130 21.77 -18.43 0.80
CA ASP A 130 21.75 -18.80 -0.62
C ASP A 130 20.85 -17.86 -1.41
N GLU A 131 21.43 -17.14 -2.37
CA GLU A 131 20.69 -16.13 -3.14
C GLU A 131 19.64 -16.74 -4.07
N ALA A 132 19.91 -17.88 -4.67
CA ALA A 132 18.96 -18.54 -5.57
C ALA A 132 17.76 -19.06 -4.79
N GLN A 133 17.98 -19.69 -3.64
CA GLN A 133 16.93 -20.14 -2.74
C GLN A 133 16.12 -18.94 -2.20
N ARG A 134 16.80 -17.85 -1.80
CA ARG A 134 16.14 -16.64 -1.33
C ARG A 134 15.23 -16.03 -2.38
N ARG A 135 15.67 -15.90 -3.63
CA ARG A 135 14.84 -15.40 -4.75
C ARG A 135 13.62 -16.29 -4.98
N LYS A 136 13.79 -17.61 -4.93
CA LYS A 136 12.68 -18.54 -5.07
C LYS A 136 11.64 -18.35 -3.97
N LEU A 137 12.06 -18.28 -2.72
CA LEU A 137 11.17 -18.06 -1.58
C LEU A 137 10.42 -16.73 -1.67
N TYR A 138 11.10 -15.64 -2.05
CA TYR A 138 10.43 -14.36 -2.32
C TYR A 138 9.33 -14.49 -3.40
N HIS A 139 9.67 -15.14 -4.50
CA HIS A 139 8.73 -15.35 -5.59
C HIS A 139 7.52 -16.17 -5.11
N ASP A 140 7.74 -17.24 -4.37
CA ASP A 140 6.67 -18.13 -3.92
C ASP A 140 5.73 -17.40 -2.93
N VAL A 141 6.27 -16.70 -1.94
CA VAL A 141 5.50 -15.91 -0.97
C VAL A 141 4.69 -14.80 -1.66
N LEU A 142 5.35 -13.99 -2.49
CA LEU A 142 4.68 -12.87 -3.15
C LEU A 142 3.63 -13.32 -4.17
N THR A 143 3.89 -14.42 -4.87
CA THR A 143 2.92 -15.02 -5.80
C THR A 143 1.68 -15.51 -5.05
N ARG A 144 1.85 -16.19 -3.93
CA ARG A 144 0.73 -16.66 -3.09
C ARG A 144 -0.10 -15.50 -2.57
N LEU A 145 0.53 -14.49 -1.98
CA LEU A 145 -0.16 -13.29 -1.49
C LEU A 145 -0.91 -12.53 -2.60
N HIS A 146 -0.35 -12.53 -3.82
CA HIS A 146 -1.02 -11.95 -4.98
C HIS A 146 -2.23 -12.79 -5.42
N GLN A 147 -2.11 -14.12 -5.46
CA GLN A 147 -3.20 -15.03 -5.83
C GLN A 147 -4.36 -14.97 -4.82
N ASP A 148 -4.04 -14.82 -3.53
CA ASP A 148 -5.01 -14.65 -2.46
C ASP A 148 -5.60 -13.22 -2.40
N ALA A 149 -5.14 -12.34 -3.29
CA ALA A 149 -5.59 -10.94 -3.39
C ALA A 149 -5.55 -10.16 -2.07
N VAL A 150 -4.54 -10.46 -1.22
CA VAL A 150 -4.35 -9.76 0.06
C VAL A 150 -3.97 -8.31 -0.15
N TYR A 151 -3.19 -8.05 -1.21
CA TYR A 151 -2.71 -6.73 -1.57
C TYR A 151 -3.23 -6.30 -2.94
N LEU A 152 -3.64 -5.04 -3.02
CA LEU A 152 -3.90 -4.34 -4.27
C LEU A 152 -2.80 -3.29 -4.48
N PRO A 153 -1.77 -3.57 -5.28
CA PRO A 153 -0.77 -2.57 -5.65
C PRO A 153 -1.43 -1.46 -6.49
N ILE A 154 -1.29 -0.21 -6.05
CA ILE A 154 -1.95 0.92 -6.70
C ILE A 154 -0.93 1.70 -7.53
N SER A 155 0.17 2.16 -6.90
CA SER A 155 1.17 3.00 -7.55
C SER A 155 2.47 3.04 -6.74
N TYR A 156 3.51 3.56 -7.39
CA TYR A 156 4.72 4.02 -6.70
C TYR A 156 4.55 5.48 -6.29
N VAL A 157 4.96 5.80 -5.07
CA VAL A 157 4.93 7.18 -4.58
C VAL A 157 6.16 7.92 -5.13
N SER A 158 5.92 9.06 -5.80
CA SER A 158 6.98 9.95 -6.23
C SER A 158 7.29 10.97 -5.13
N LEU A 159 8.57 11.22 -4.90
CA LEU A 159 9.01 12.31 -4.05
C LEU A 159 9.14 13.59 -4.91
N MET A 160 8.63 14.68 -4.39
CA MET A 160 8.75 15.99 -5.00
C MET A 160 9.42 16.94 -4.02
N SER A 161 10.39 17.69 -4.49
CA SER A 161 10.96 18.83 -3.77
C SER A 161 10.59 20.13 -4.45
N VAL A 162 10.29 21.14 -3.65
CA VAL A 162 10.01 22.49 -4.13
C VAL A 162 10.95 23.45 -3.38
N ALA A 163 11.70 24.23 -4.12
CA ALA A 163 12.63 25.20 -3.58
C ALA A 163 12.46 26.57 -4.25
N ARG A 164 12.96 27.60 -3.58
CA ARG A 164 13.10 28.90 -4.20
C ARG A 164 14.16 28.81 -5.31
N GLN A 165 14.02 29.65 -6.33
CA GLN A 165 14.90 29.65 -7.49
C GLN A 165 16.40 29.86 -7.11
N GLU A 166 16.65 30.59 -6.03
CA GLU A 166 18.01 30.85 -5.55
C GLU A 166 18.69 29.64 -4.89
N VAL A 167 17.93 28.61 -4.56
CA VAL A 167 18.46 27.41 -3.88
C VAL A 167 19.10 26.44 -4.88
N GLY A 168 18.76 26.53 -6.16
CA GLY A 168 19.24 25.60 -7.15
C GLY A 168 18.58 24.23 -7.06
N GLU A 169 19.27 23.19 -7.51
CA GLU A 169 18.76 21.83 -7.50
C GLU A 169 18.92 21.20 -6.12
N ILE A 170 17.85 20.55 -5.66
CA ILE A 170 17.88 19.75 -4.44
C ILE A 170 18.12 18.28 -4.85
N PRO A 171 19.27 17.71 -4.51
CA PRO A 171 19.54 16.30 -4.80
C PRO A 171 18.69 15.39 -3.92
N PHE A 172 18.29 14.23 -4.47
CA PHE A 172 17.62 13.20 -3.71
C PHE A 172 18.64 12.21 -3.14
N ALA A 173 18.57 11.96 -1.84
CA ALA A 173 19.35 10.90 -1.22
C ALA A 173 18.79 9.52 -1.61
N PRO A 174 19.62 8.45 -1.53
CA PRO A 174 19.16 7.07 -1.71
C PRO A 174 18.07 6.67 -0.72
N VAL A 175 18.00 7.34 0.42
CA VAL A 175 17.01 7.14 1.47
C VAL A 175 16.03 8.32 1.46
N THR A 176 14.75 8.03 1.29
CA THR A 176 13.70 9.06 1.12
C THR A 176 13.47 9.95 2.34
N SER A 177 13.95 9.55 3.52
CA SER A 177 13.88 10.35 4.76
C SER A 177 15.04 11.33 4.93
N GLU A 178 16.02 11.28 4.06
CA GLU A 178 17.20 12.14 4.13
C GLU A 178 17.15 13.25 3.09
N ILE A 179 17.49 14.45 3.52
CA ILE A 179 17.75 15.59 2.65
C ILE A 179 19.23 15.89 2.78
N PRO A 180 20.02 15.74 1.70
CA PRO A 180 21.47 15.97 1.72
C PRO A 180 21.75 17.48 1.69
N PHE A 181 21.55 18.15 2.81
CA PHE A 181 21.71 19.60 2.94
C PHE A 181 23.12 20.10 2.56
N ASP A 182 24.12 19.28 2.79
CA ASP A 182 25.54 19.53 2.44
C ASP A 182 25.78 19.60 0.93
N GLN A 183 24.88 19.02 0.13
CA GLN A 183 24.95 19.01 -1.34
C GLN A 183 24.08 20.10 -1.99
N ILE A 184 23.29 20.81 -1.20
CA ILE A 184 22.46 21.91 -1.71
C ILE A 184 23.36 23.13 -1.89
N THR A 185 23.49 23.60 -3.14
CA THR A 185 24.28 24.77 -3.47
C THR A 185 23.38 25.90 -3.97
N PRO A 186 23.67 27.16 -3.58
CA PRO A 186 22.98 28.30 -4.17
C PRO A 186 23.15 28.34 -5.69
N GLN A 187 22.08 28.64 -6.40
CA GLN A 187 22.18 28.83 -7.85
C GLN A 187 23.00 30.12 -8.13
N SER A 188 24.14 29.96 -8.78
CA SER A 188 24.97 31.09 -9.16
C SER A 188 24.21 32.00 -10.13
N GLN A 189 24.10 33.29 -9.81
CA GLN A 189 23.51 34.30 -10.72
C GLN A 189 24.40 34.63 -11.92
N ILE A 190 25.62 34.07 -11.99
CA ILE A 190 26.62 34.40 -13.02
C ILE A 190 26.19 33.92 -14.42
N GLY A 191 25.26 32.99 -14.55
CA GLY A 191 24.80 32.50 -15.87
C GLY A 191 23.75 33.36 -16.58
N ARG A 192 23.20 34.39 -15.95
CA ARG A 192 22.14 35.23 -16.57
C ARG A 192 22.65 36.47 -17.29
N ALA A 193 23.88 36.87 -17.06
CA ALA A 193 24.46 38.08 -17.71
C ALA A 193 24.96 37.86 -19.15
N VAL A 194 25.05 36.62 -19.62
CA VAL A 194 25.60 36.26 -20.94
C VAL A 194 24.52 35.97 -22.00
N GLN A 195 23.25 35.97 -21.64
CA GLN A 195 22.16 35.71 -22.61
C GLN A 195 21.33 36.93 -23.00
N GLN A 196 21.86 38.14 -22.77
CA GLN A 196 21.21 39.39 -23.22
C GLN A 196 22.16 40.24 -24.08
N GLU A 197 22.89 39.63 -25.01
CA GLU A 197 23.47 40.33 -26.18
C GLU A 197 23.03 39.64 -27.47
#